data_e4ffea25c6ae860d8a2d602346eb5bd5
#
_entry.id   e4ffea25c6ae860d8a2d602346eb5bd5
#
_cell.length_a   1.000
_cell.length_b   1.000
_cell.length_c   1.000
_cell.angle_alpha   90.00
_cell.angle_beta   90.00
_cell.angle_gamma   90.00
#
_symmetry.space_group_name_H-M   'P 1'
#
loop_
_entity.id
_entity.type
_entity.pdbx_description
1 polymer ?
#
loop_
_entity_poly.entity_id
_entity_poly.type
_entity_poly.pdbx_seq_one_letter_code
_entity_poly.pdbx_strand_id
1 'polypeptide(L)'
;GKYVTPGLIDAHSHICISEEGMGDVGDDCCDYSGSLTPELEVLDGLYPFDRAVAESVRSGVTCACVCPGSDGVVGGVSSVIRLAGSVADRMLVRRYAAMKCSLGENPKCAKHGFASRMGVAWQFRKCLEDALDYRHSKEEAQASGSYFKTDRGMEHMLLMLDKKMPIHVHAHRSDDICTAVRLAQEYDLDMVLVH
;
A
#
# COMPACT_ATOMS: atom_id res chain seq x y z
N GLY A 1 -7.87 -25.72 -33.07
CA GLY A 1 -6.75 -25.22 -32.31
C GLY A 1 -7.20 -24.20 -31.32
N LYS A 2 -6.51 -24.18 -30.16
CA LYS A 2 -6.69 -23.15 -29.10
C LYS A 2 -5.33 -22.53 -28.83
N TYR A 3 -5.34 -21.26 -28.38
CA TYR A 3 -4.14 -20.61 -27.92
C TYR A 3 -3.98 -20.89 -26.42
N VAL A 4 -2.73 -21.11 -25.99
CA VAL A 4 -2.36 -21.22 -24.58
C VAL A 4 -1.47 -20.04 -24.25
N THR A 5 -1.86 -19.26 -23.24
CA THR A 5 -1.12 -18.09 -22.77
C THR A 5 -0.75 -18.28 -21.31
N PRO A 6 0.26 -17.56 -20.80
CA PRO A 6 0.43 -17.40 -19.36
C PRO A 6 -0.84 -16.80 -18.72
N GLY A 7 -1.07 -17.08 -17.45
CA GLY A 7 -2.15 -16.43 -16.70
C GLY A 7 -1.96 -14.92 -16.61
N LEU A 8 -3.07 -14.19 -16.61
CA LEU A 8 -3.07 -12.74 -16.44
C LEU A 8 -2.65 -12.36 -15.01
N ILE A 9 -2.03 -11.20 -14.90
CA ILE A 9 -1.63 -10.61 -13.62
C ILE A 9 -2.44 -9.32 -13.45
N ASP A 10 -3.21 -9.23 -12.38
CA ASP A 10 -3.86 -7.99 -11.97
C ASP A 10 -2.86 -7.14 -11.18
N ALA A 11 -2.51 -5.97 -11.71
CA ALA A 11 -1.50 -5.12 -11.13
C ALA A 11 -1.99 -4.27 -9.93
N HIS A 12 -3.31 -4.19 -9.72
CA HIS A 12 -3.91 -3.46 -8.61
C HIS A 12 -5.30 -3.99 -8.29
N SER A 13 -5.47 -4.58 -7.10
CA SER A 13 -6.72 -5.18 -6.66
C SER A 13 -6.89 -5.04 -5.15
N HIS A 14 -8.12 -5.19 -4.68
CA HIS A 14 -8.46 -5.32 -3.26
C HIS A 14 -8.99 -6.73 -2.92
N ILE A 15 -8.80 -7.67 -3.83
CA ILE A 15 -9.22 -9.07 -3.66
C ILE A 15 -8.65 -9.66 -2.36
N CYS A 16 -9.43 -10.47 -1.69
CA CYS A 16 -9.09 -11.12 -0.41
C CYS A 16 -9.01 -10.20 0.82
N ILE A 17 -9.08 -8.88 0.66
CA ILE A 17 -9.20 -7.91 1.77
C ILE A 17 -10.48 -7.08 1.66
N SER A 18 -11.25 -7.24 0.59
CA SER A 18 -12.63 -6.80 0.42
C SER A 18 -13.39 -7.99 -0.14
N GLU A 19 -13.90 -8.84 0.79
CA GLU A 19 -14.47 -10.13 0.45
C GLU A 19 -15.78 -9.99 -0.33
N GLU A 20 -15.86 -10.66 -1.46
CA GLU A 20 -17.03 -10.60 -2.35
C GLU A 20 -18.32 -11.06 -1.66
N GLY A 21 -19.26 -10.11 -1.51
CA GLY A 21 -20.59 -10.37 -0.96
C GLY A 21 -20.70 -10.44 0.56
N MET A 22 -19.63 -10.14 1.31
CA MET A 22 -19.62 -10.22 2.78
C MET A 22 -19.99 -8.91 3.49
N GLY A 23 -20.00 -7.77 2.77
CA GLY A 23 -20.24 -6.46 3.37
C GLY A 23 -19.17 -6.07 4.39
N ASP A 24 -19.56 -5.28 5.41
CA ASP A 24 -18.63 -4.69 6.39
C ASP A 24 -17.78 -5.73 7.15
N VAL A 25 -18.28 -6.95 7.32
CA VAL A 25 -17.55 -8.03 8.03
C VAL A 25 -16.35 -8.53 7.24
N GLY A 26 -16.44 -8.47 5.92
CA GLY A 26 -15.36 -8.90 5.02
C GLY A 26 -14.61 -7.72 4.38
N ASP A 27 -14.74 -6.51 4.91
CA ASP A 27 -14.08 -5.32 4.38
C ASP A 27 -12.93 -4.85 5.28
N ASP A 28 -11.76 -5.41 5.02
CA ASP A 28 -10.47 -5.01 5.59
C ASP A 28 -9.65 -4.13 4.62
N CYS A 29 -10.33 -3.56 3.62
CA CYS A 29 -9.67 -2.77 2.58
C CYS A 29 -9.02 -1.50 3.12
N CYS A 30 -9.71 -0.79 4.03
CA CYS A 30 -9.23 0.45 4.62
C CYS A 30 -9.18 0.37 6.14
N ASP A 31 -8.04 0.72 6.72
CA ASP A 31 -7.94 0.91 8.18
C ASP A 31 -8.27 2.36 8.54
N TYR A 32 -9.19 2.53 9.48
CA TYR A 32 -9.66 3.85 9.94
C TYR A 32 -9.04 4.28 11.28
N SER A 33 -8.05 3.55 11.80
CA SER A 33 -7.36 3.91 13.05
C SER A 33 -6.47 5.15 12.90
N GLY A 34 -6.02 5.44 11.68
CA GLY A 34 -5.22 6.61 11.36
C GLY A 34 -5.18 6.93 9.87
N SER A 35 -4.63 8.09 9.53
CA SER A 35 -4.36 8.47 8.12
C SER A 35 -3.01 7.97 7.62
N LEU A 36 -2.12 7.62 8.54
CA LEU A 36 -0.77 7.13 8.30
C LEU A 36 -0.62 5.79 9.02
N THR A 37 -0.65 4.71 8.26
CA THR A 37 -0.57 3.33 8.76
C THR A 37 0.48 2.53 7.96
N PRO A 38 1.72 3.04 7.83
CA PRO A 38 2.76 2.37 7.04
C PRO A 38 3.18 1.01 7.60
N GLU A 39 2.86 0.70 8.86
CA GLU A 39 3.14 -0.57 9.54
C GLU A 39 2.24 -1.71 9.07
N LEU A 40 1.08 -1.42 8.48
CA LEU A 40 0.10 -2.43 8.07
C LEU A 40 0.55 -3.16 6.80
N GLU A 41 0.23 -4.43 6.74
CA GLU A 41 0.50 -5.29 5.58
C GLU A 41 -0.78 -6.03 5.18
N VAL A 42 -1.15 -5.98 3.90
CA VAL A 42 -2.34 -6.70 3.39
C VAL A 42 -2.30 -8.20 3.69
N LEU A 43 -1.11 -8.77 3.89
CA LEU A 43 -0.94 -10.18 4.19
C LEU A 43 -1.66 -10.59 5.50
N ASP A 44 -1.72 -9.69 6.47
CA ASP A 44 -2.33 -9.94 7.77
C ASP A 44 -3.87 -9.95 7.72
N GLY A 45 -4.49 -9.27 6.74
CA GLY A 45 -5.93 -9.24 6.49
C GLY A 45 -6.41 -10.14 5.34
N LEU A 46 -5.49 -10.89 4.70
CA LEU A 46 -5.79 -11.62 3.49
C LEU A 46 -6.60 -12.90 3.74
N TYR A 47 -7.81 -12.97 3.19
CA TYR A 47 -8.70 -14.14 3.26
C TYR A 47 -8.60 -15.01 2.00
N PRO A 48 -7.96 -16.20 2.07
CA PRO A 48 -7.71 -17.05 0.89
C PRO A 48 -8.94 -17.66 0.23
N PHE A 49 -10.07 -17.69 0.95
CA PHE A 49 -11.32 -18.32 0.49
C PHE A 49 -12.33 -17.30 -0.03
N ASP A 50 -11.91 -16.06 -0.26
CA ASP A 50 -12.73 -15.08 -0.95
C ASP A 50 -13.25 -15.65 -2.27
N ARG A 51 -14.55 -15.53 -2.50
CA ARG A 51 -15.25 -16.01 -3.69
C ARG A 51 -14.63 -15.42 -4.97
N ALA A 52 -14.17 -14.18 -4.93
CA ALA A 52 -13.53 -13.49 -6.03
C ALA A 52 -12.26 -14.20 -6.53
N VAL A 53 -11.56 -14.96 -5.68
CA VAL A 53 -10.39 -15.76 -6.08
C VAL A 53 -10.77 -16.79 -7.14
N ALA A 54 -11.82 -17.60 -6.88
CA ALA A 54 -12.26 -18.62 -7.81
C ALA A 54 -12.79 -18.03 -9.12
N GLU A 55 -13.47 -16.89 -9.05
CA GLU A 55 -14.01 -16.18 -10.23
C GLU A 55 -12.89 -15.58 -11.09
N SER A 56 -11.89 -14.97 -10.46
CA SER A 56 -10.70 -14.44 -11.14
C SER A 56 -9.92 -15.53 -11.87
N VAL A 57 -9.70 -16.67 -11.21
CA VAL A 57 -8.99 -17.82 -11.83
C VAL A 57 -9.77 -18.37 -13.02
N ARG A 58 -11.10 -18.49 -12.93
CA ARG A 58 -11.94 -18.90 -14.08
C ARG A 58 -11.83 -17.94 -15.26
N SER A 59 -11.59 -16.65 -14.99
CA SER A 59 -11.42 -15.60 -16.00
C SER A 59 -9.98 -15.52 -16.52
N GLY A 60 -9.07 -16.35 -16.00
CA GLY A 60 -7.68 -16.43 -16.46
C GLY A 60 -6.69 -15.56 -15.68
N VAL A 61 -7.12 -14.86 -14.62
CA VAL A 61 -6.23 -14.12 -13.71
C VAL A 61 -5.64 -15.10 -12.71
N THR A 62 -4.32 -15.19 -12.62
CA THR A 62 -3.62 -16.17 -11.77
C THR A 62 -2.78 -15.54 -10.66
N CYS A 63 -2.50 -14.25 -10.78
CA CYS A 63 -1.80 -13.45 -9.76
C CYS A 63 -2.47 -12.10 -9.61
N ALA A 64 -2.42 -11.52 -8.42
CA ALA A 64 -2.89 -10.17 -8.16
C ALA A 64 -1.93 -9.43 -7.21
N CYS A 65 -1.76 -8.13 -7.45
CA CYS A 65 -1.18 -7.23 -6.46
C CYS A 65 -2.32 -6.74 -5.56
N VAL A 66 -2.38 -7.28 -4.37
CA VAL A 66 -3.38 -6.87 -3.36
C VAL A 66 -2.87 -5.63 -2.66
N CYS A 67 -3.67 -4.58 -2.70
CA CYS A 67 -3.33 -3.26 -2.16
C CYS A 67 -4.37 -2.82 -1.12
N PRO A 68 -3.97 -2.10 -0.07
CA PRO A 68 -4.92 -1.40 0.79
C PRO A 68 -5.75 -0.40 0.00
N GLY A 69 -6.88 0.01 0.54
CA GLY A 69 -7.75 1.04 -0.03
C GLY A 69 -7.14 2.44 0.03
N SER A 70 -7.95 3.45 -0.23
CA SER A 70 -7.45 4.80 -0.52
C SER A 70 -7.86 5.86 0.51
N ASP A 71 -8.46 5.47 1.64
CA ASP A 71 -8.97 6.42 2.65
C ASP A 71 -7.87 7.01 3.53
N GLY A 72 -6.74 6.29 3.70
CA GLY A 72 -5.53 6.83 4.35
C GLY A 72 -4.57 7.51 3.38
N VAL A 73 -3.77 8.44 3.86
CA VAL A 73 -2.69 9.07 3.07
C VAL A 73 -1.57 8.07 2.79
N VAL A 74 -1.22 7.26 3.81
CA VAL A 74 -0.36 6.08 3.69
C VAL A 74 -1.13 4.91 4.29
N GLY A 75 -1.54 3.96 3.45
CA GLY A 75 -2.48 2.90 3.83
C GLY A 75 -1.82 1.56 4.17
N GLY A 76 -0.51 1.43 3.95
CA GLY A 76 0.22 0.19 4.24
C GLY A 76 0.81 -0.51 3.01
N VAL A 77 1.37 -1.67 3.26
CA VAL A 77 2.17 -2.44 2.30
C VAL A 77 1.31 -3.41 1.51
N SER A 78 1.40 -3.29 0.20
CA SER A 78 0.79 -4.20 -0.79
C SER A 78 1.64 -5.45 -0.98
N SER A 79 1.00 -6.55 -1.36
CA SER A 79 1.67 -7.83 -1.66
C SER A 79 1.19 -8.43 -2.97
N VAL A 80 2.09 -9.08 -3.71
CA VAL A 80 1.68 -9.89 -4.86
C VAL A 80 1.42 -11.31 -4.39
N ILE A 81 0.24 -11.83 -4.74
CA ILE A 81 -0.17 -13.19 -4.42
C ILE A 81 -0.50 -13.98 -5.68
N ARG A 82 -0.33 -15.28 -5.60
CA ARG A 82 -0.89 -16.24 -6.55
C ARG A 82 -2.31 -16.57 -6.09
N LEU A 83 -3.26 -16.54 -7.02
CA LEU A 83 -4.67 -16.83 -6.74
C LEU A 83 -4.91 -18.36 -6.66
N ALA A 84 -4.07 -19.04 -5.86
CA ALA A 84 -4.16 -20.48 -5.62
C ALA A 84 -3.52 -20.81 -4.27
N GLY A 85 -4.29 -21.42 -3.40
CA GLY A 85 -3.86 -21.80 -2.06
C GLY A 85 -4.99 -21.66 -1.05
N SER A 86 -4.71 -22.06 0.19
CA SER A 86 -5.64 -21.98 1.33
C SER A 86 -4.99 -21.33 2.55
N VAL A 87 -3.77 -20.82 2.40
CA VAL A 87 -3.00 -20.16 3.46
C VAL A 87 -2.30 -18.97 2.83
N ALA A 88 -2.51 -17.78 3.37
CA ALA A 88 -2.02 -16.51 2.84
C ALA A 88 -0.50 -16.55 2.56
N ASP A 89 0.30 -17.00 3.51
CA ASP A 89 1.76 -17.10 3.35
C ASP A 89 2.19 -17.98 2.16
N ARG A 90 1.42 -19.03 1.84
CA ARG A 90 1.72 -19.93 0.71
C ARG A 90 1.25 -19.38 -0.64
N MET A 91 0.36 -18.39 -0.61
CA MET A 91 -0.07 -17.65 -1.80
C MET A 91 0.91 -16.54 -2.16
N LEU A 92 1.73 -16.10 -1.22
CA LEU A 92 2.64 -14.99 -1.36
C LEU A 92 3.70 -15.24 -2.46
N VAL A 93 3.81 -14.29 -3.38
CA VAL A 93 4.84 -14.22 -4.42
C VAL A 93 5.87 -13.13 -4.10
N ARG A 94 5.38 -11.94 -3.68
CA ARG A 94 6.22 -10.82 -3.27
C ARG A 94 5.54 -10.07 -2.12
N ARG A 95 6.21 -10.01 -0.96
CA ARG A 95 5.66 -9.38 0.25
C ARG A 95 5.63 -7.86 0.14
N TYR A 96 6.73 -7.23 -0.14
CA TYR A 96 6.87 -5.77 -0.24
C TYR A 96 6.74 -5.35 -1.70
N ALA A 97 5.50 -5.38 -2.22
CA ALA A 97 5.24 -5.07 -3.63
C ALA A 97 5.20 -3.57 -3.88
N ALA A 98 4.50 -2.83 -3.03
CA ALA A 98 4.40 -1.38 -3.04
C ALA A 98 3.92 -0.85 -1.68
N MET A 99 4.22 0.42 -1.39
CA MET A 99 3.52 1.17 -0.34
C MET A 99 2.30 1.84 -0.97
N LYS A 100 1.10 1.55 -0.46
CA LYS A 100 -0.11 2.24 -0.90
C LYS A 100 -0.18 3.63 -0.28
N CYS A 101 -0.33 4.61 -1.14
CA CYS A 101 -0.51 6.01 -0.78
C CYS A 101 -1.73 6.58 -1.50
N SER A 102 -2.30 7.66 -0.98
CA SER A 102 -3.44 8.32 -1.61
C SER A 102 -3.37 9.83 -1.47
N LEU A 103 -3.72 10.52 -2.54
CA LEU A 103 -3.88 11.97 -2.58
C LEU A 103 -5.26 12.33 -3.10
N GLY A 104 -5.62 13.60 -3.00
CA GLY A 104 -6.87 14.11 -3.53
C GLY A 104 -8.06 13.93 -2.60
N GLU A 105 -9.16 13.42 -3.14
CA GLU A 105 -10.46 13.42 -2.44
C GLU A 105 -10.60 12.32 -1.40
N ASN A 106 -10.13 11.10 -1.72
CA ASN A 106 -10.35 9.94 -0.87
C ASN A 106 -9.75 10.09 0.54
N PRO A 107 -8.47 10.45 0.70
CA PRO A 107 -7.89 10.62 2.04
C PRO A 107 -8.31 11.93 2.72
N LYS A 108 -9.01 12.83 2.01
CA LYS A 108 -9.52 14.09 2.55
C LYS A 108 -10.71 13.82 3.46
N CYS A 109 -10.45 13.40 4.67
CA CYS A 109 -11.44 13.01 5.64
C CYS A 109 -11.30 13.76 6.96
N ALA A 110 -12.40 14.37 7.42
CA ALA A 110 -12.44 15.06 8.71
C ALA A 110 -12.19 14.11 9.90
N LYS A 111 -12.45 12.81 9.75
CA LYS A 111 -12.16 11.80 10.78
C LYS A 111 -10.68 11.72 11.12
N HIS A 112 -9.80 12.04 10.16
CA HIS A 112 -8.35 12.02 10.34
C HIS A 112 -7.75 13.40 10.70
N GLY A 113 -8.59 14.40 10.98
CA GLY A 113 -8.14 15.72 11.41
C GLY A 113 -7.73 16.67 10.29
N PHE A 114 -7.94 16.31 9.02
CA PHE A 114 -7.71 17.21 7.88
C PHE A 114 -8.81 17.07 6.83
N ALA A 115 -9.16 18.19 6.20
CA ALA A 115 -10.26 18.26 5.24
C ALA A 115 -9.87 18.99 3.95
N SER A 116 -8.60 19.12 3.65
CA SER A 116 -8.10 19.81 2.46
C SER A 116 -6.98 19.04 1.77
N ARG A 117 -6.84 19.24 0.45
CA ARG A 117 -5.71 18.71 -0.33
C ARG A 117 -4.35 19.17 0.19
N MET A 118 -4.28 20.38 0.75
CA MET A 118 -3.06 20.89 1.39
C MET A 118 -2.70 20.06 2.61
N GLY A 119 -3.69 19.71 3.45
CA GLY A 119 -3.50 18.86 4.63
C GLY A 119 -3.05 17.45 4.26
N VAL A 120 -3.65 16.85 3.21
CA VAL A 120 -3.24 15.54 2.69
C VAL A 120 -1.78 15.56 2.23
N ALA A 121 -1.39 16.53 1.41
CA ALA A 121 -0.02 16.66 0.92
C ALA A 121 0.98 16.93 2.05
N TRP A 122 0.57 17.71 3.06
CA TRP A 122 1.39 17.95 4.26
C TRP A 122 1.59 16.68 5.08
N GLN A 123 0.53 15.88 5.31
CA GLN A 123 0.63 14.60 6.02
C GLN A 123 1.59 13.63 5.31
N PHE A 124 1.54 13.57 3.99
CA PHE A 124 2.46 12.74 3.22
C PHE A 124 3.92 13.19 3.42
N ARG A 125 4.20 14.51 3.30
CA ARG A 125 5.54 15.05 3.56
C ARG A 125 6.01 14.74 4.97
N LYS A 126 5.13 15.00 5.95
CA LYS A 126 5.46 14.74 7.36
C LYS A 126 5.87 13.27 7.58
N CYS A 127 5.16 12.32 7.00
CA CYS A 127 5.51 10.91 7.11
C CYS A 127 6.88 10.59 6.51
N LEU A 128 7.24 11.24 5.39
CA LEU A 128 8.55 11.08 4.75
C LEU A 128 9.66 11.73 5.58
N GLU A 129 9.42 12.91 6.11
CA GLU A 129 10.36 13.63 6.98
C GLU A 129 10.59 12.85 8.28
N ASP A 130 9.54 12.34 8.91
CA ASP A 130 9.62 11.49 10.10
C ASP A 130 10.46 10.21 9.82
N ALA A 131 10.35 9.64 8.62
CA ALA A 131 11.15 8.47 8.21
C ALA A 131 12.63 8.82 7.98
N LEU A 132 12.94 10.02 7.46
CA LEU A 132 14.31 10.50 7.32
C LEU A 132 14.94 10.76 8.69
N ASP A 133 14.21 11.36 9.62
CA ASP A 133 14.66 11.60 11.00
C ASP A 133 14.88 10.28 11.75
N TYR A 134 13.98 9.29 11.51
CA TYR A 134 14.13 7.93 12.04
C TYR A 134 15.41 7.28 11.52
N ARG A 135 15.72 7.40 10.22
CA ARG A 135 16.97 6.89 9.61
C ARG A 135 18.19 7.49 10.30
N HIS A 136 18.23 8.80 10.44
CA HIS A 136 19.33 9.50 11.07
C HIS A 136 19.54 9.02 12.52
N SER A 137 18.49 8.97 13.31
CA SER A 137 18.54 8.50 14.70
C SER A 137 19.01 7.03 14.82
N LYS A 138 18.58 6.19 13.86
CA LYS A 138 19.01 4.78 13.78
C LYS A 138 20.51 4.64 13.49
N GLU A 139 21.03 5.43 12.55
CA GLU A 139 22.45 5.48 12.19
C GLU A 139 23.31 5.98 13.34
N GLU A 140 22.90 7.04 14.05
CA GLU A 140 23.58 7.55 15.24
C GLU A 140 23.62 6.51 16.36
N ALA A 141 22.52 5.81 16.63
CA ALA A 141 22.47 4.77 17.63
C ALA A 141 23.38 3.59 17.26
N GLN A 142 23.42 3.19 16.00
CA GLN A 142 24.33 2.16 15.50
C GLN A 142 25.80 2.57 15.66
N ALA A 143 26.14 3.81 15.32
CA ALA A 143 27.51 4.34 15.43
C ALA A 143 27.99 4.43 16.88
N SER A 144 27.07 4.76 17.80
CA SER A 144 27.39 4.88 19.25
C SER A 144 27.25 3.54 20.02
N GLY A 145 26.70 2.50 19.40
CA GLY A 145 26.37 1.24 20.09
C GLY A 145 25.21 1.37 21.09
N SER A 146 24.40 2.41 20.95
CA SER A 146 23.25 2.67 21.83
C SER A 146 22.03 1.84 21.43
N TYR A 147 21.12 1.61 22.40
CA TYR A 147 19.83 1.00 22.10
C TYR A 147 18.99 1.88 21.18
N PHE A 148 18.42 1.26 20.14
CA PHE A 148 17.47 1.90 19.24
C PHE A 148 16.18 1.09 19.18
N LYS A 149 15.04 1.76 19.41
CA LYS A 149 13.71 1.12 19.28
C LYS A 149 13.31 1.10 17.83
N THR A 150 13.17 -0.09 17.28
CA THR A 150 12.66 -0.27 15.90
C THR A 150 11.18 0.09 15.81
N ASP A 151 10.86 0.90 14.82
CA ASP A 151 9.49 1.21 14.38
C ASP A 151 9.22 0.54 13.03
N ARG A 152 8.21 -0.35 12.99
CA ARG A 152 7.92 -1.16 11.79
C ARG A 152 7.45 -0.28 10.63
N GLY A 153 6.61 0.70 10.91
CA GLY A 153 6.11 1.61 9.89
C GLY A 153 7.25 2.41 9.24
N MET A 154 8.16 2.92 10.07
CA MET A 154 9.33 3.65 9.58
C MET A 154 10.28 2.73 8.79
N GLU A 155 10.47 1.47 9.19
CA GLU A 155 11.25 0.51 8.39
C GLU A 155 10.63 0.30 7.00
N HIS A 156 9.30 0.20 6.89
CA HIS A 156 8.64 0.12 5.60
C HIS A 156 8.80 1.41 4.78
N MET A 157 8.72 2.58 5.42
CA MET A 157 8.97 3.87 4.76
C MET A 157 10.42 3.96 4.24
N LEU A 158 11.40 3.40 4.97
CA LEU A 158 12.78 3.34 4.49
C LEU A 158 12.94 2.46 3.24
N LEU A 159 12.20 1.34 3.12
CA LEU A 159 12.22 0.55 1.88
C LEU A 159 11.78 1.37 0.66
N MET A 160 10.80 2.25 0.84
CA MET A 160 10.32 3.14 -0.19
C MET A 160 11.36 4.23 -0.54
N LEU A 161 11.92 4.90 0.47
CA LEU A 161 12.98 5.91 0.30
C LEU A 161 14.26 5.32 -0.34
N ASP A 162 14.56 4.05 -0.07
CA ASP A 162 15.69 3.32 -0.66
C ASP A 162 15.38 2.73 -2.05
N LYS A 163 14.20 3.00 -2.62
CA LYS A 163 13.73 2.45 -3.91
C LYS A 163 13.70 0.91 -3.98
N LYS A 164 13.62 0.26 -2.81
CA LYS A 164 13.43 -1.20 -2.70
C LYS A 164 11.98 -1.60 -2.83
N MET A 165 11.08 -0.65 -2.65
CA MET A 165 9.63 -0.78 -2.76
C MET A 165 9.07 0.51 -3.38
N PRO A 166 8.39 0.44 -4.56
CA PRO A 166 7.74 1.60 -5.15
C PRO A 166 6.54 2.06 -4.32
N ILE A 167 6.05 3.27 -4.58
CA ILE A 167 4.75 3.74 -4.08
C ILE A 167 3.67 3.58 -5.16
N HIS A 168 2.50 3.10 -4.76
CA HIS A 168 1.27 3.14 -5.56
C HIS A 168 0.40 4.28 -5.05
N VAL A 169 0.29 5.36 -5.83
CA VAL A 169 -0.44 6.56 -5.43
C VAL A 169 -1.79 6.64 -6.12
N HIS A 170 -2.86 6.58 -5.34
CA HIS A 170 -4.21 6.88 -5.79
C HIS A 170 -4.37 8.38 -6.00
N ALA A 171 -4.76 8.81 -7.19
CA ALA A 171 -5.12 10.18 -7.50
C ALA A 171 -5.98 10.23 -8.78
N HIS A 172 -7.08 11.01 -8.76
CA HIS A 172 -8.03 11.11 -9.88
C HIS A 172 -7.88 12.41 -10.68
N ARG A 173 -7.83 13.54 -9.99
CA ARG A 173 -7.81 14.85 -10.64
C ARG A 173 -6.42 15.20 -11.12
N SER A 174 -6.35 15.97 -12.17
CA SER A 174 -5.08 16.41 -12.75
C SER A 174 -4.19 17.18 -11.77
N ASP A 175 -4.78 18.00 -10.90
CA ASP A 175 -4.06 18.75 -9.86
C ASP A 175 -3.52 17.84 -8.75
N ASP A 176 -4.25 16.78 -8.38
CA ASP A 176 -3.80 15.76 -7.43
C ASP A 176 -2.68 14.90 -8.03
N ILE A 177 -2.80 14.54 -9.30
CA ILE A 177 -1.76 13.83 -10.07
C ILE A 177 -0.48 14.68 -10.15
N CYS A 178 -0.60 15.96 -10.50
CA CYS A 178 0.53 16.87 -10.51
C CYS A 178 1.19 17.02 -9.13
N THR A 179 0.37 16.99 -8.07
CA THR A 179 0.90 17.01 -6.69
C THR A 179 1.64 15.70 -6.36
N ALA A 180 1.12 14.53 -6.78
CA ALA A 180 1.80 13.25 -6.61
C ALA A 180 3.16 13.24 -7.32
N VAL A 181 3.20 13.68 -8.58
CA VAL A 181 4.45 13.78 -9.36
C VAL A 181 5.46 14.71 -8.67
N ARG A 182 5.01 15.89 -8.22
CA ARG A 182 5.87 16.83 -7.50
C ARG A 182 6.46 16.23 -6.23
N LEU A 183 5.65 15.52 -5.42
CA LEU A 183 6.11 14.86 -4.19
C LEU A 183 7.08 13.72 -4.50
N ALA A 184 6.82 12.93 -5.53
CA ALA A 184 7.74 11.87 -5.95
C ALA A 184 9.09 12.44 -6.41
N GLN A 185 9.10 13.59 -7.10
CA GLN A 185 10.33 14.28 -7.50
C GLN A 185 11.05 14.92 -6.30
N GLU A 186 10.31 15.51 -5.35
CA GLU A 186 10.85 16.16 -4.16
C GLU A 186 11.64 15.18 -3.27
N TYR A 187 11.17 13.93 -3.17
CA TYR A 187 11.77 12.88 -2.33
C TYR A 187 12.45 11.76 -3.13
N ASP A 188 12.58 11.92 -4.45
CA ASP A 188 13.19 10.93 -5.36
C ASP A 188 12.58 9.52 -5.24
N LEU A 189 11.23 9.41 -5.26
CA LEU A 189 10.49 8.17 -5.08
C LEU A 189 10.17 7.49 -6.43
N ASP A 190 10.26 6.16 -6.45
CA ASP A 190 9.71 5.35 -7.54
C ASP A 190 8.19 5.27 -7.39
N MET A 191 7.44 5.86 -8.33
CA MET A 191 5.99 6.01 -8.21
C MET A 191 5.25 5.38 -9.38
N VAL A 192 4.15 4.70 -9.05
CA VAL A 192 3.11 4.27 -9.98
C VAL A 192 1.81 5.00 -9.60
N LEU A 193 1.22 5.71 -10.56
CA LEU A 193 -0.11 6.28 -10.42
C LEU A 193 -1.15 5.19 -10.67
N VAL A 194 -2.17 5.13 -9.81
CA VAL A 194 -3.28 4.18 -9.90
C VAL A 194 -4.62 4.92 -9.91
N HIS A 195 -5.55 4.46 -10.80
CA HIS A 195 -6.91 4.96 -11.13
C HIS A 195 -6.99 6.11 -12.13
#